data_cf23151717a41b12b22e8746c4df3d45
#
_entry.id   cf23151717a41b12b22e8746c4df3d45
#
_cell.length_a   1.000
_cell.length_b   1.000
_cell.length_c   1.000
_cell.angle_alpha   90.00
_cell.angle_beta   90.00
_cell.angle_gamma   90.00
#
_symmetry.space_group_name_H-M   'P 1'
#
loop_
_entity.id
_entity.type
_entity.pdbx_description
1 polymer ?
#
loop_
_entity_poly.entity_id
_entity_poly.type
_entity_poly.pdbx_seq_one_letter_code
_entity_poly.pdbx_strand_id
1 'polypeptide(L)'
;MSKRAVTKEYEQEQVEDMNEQKNDLSSLPLEEVFDKDLQENIVGSERLYHGRILDLERLQVSLPDGVVQTREVVRHHGGAAILALNAEGEVLLVRQFRAATGEILCEIPAGKLEPEEDPLICAQRELAEETGYHAKKWQKLSAMFPSPGYTSELLHLYLAEELSPGEQHLDQGEFLHAFRLPFCEALKWVEDGRICDAKSALALLQTAMILQKRQEVEKNTMRHMK
;
A
#
# COMPACT_ATOMS: atom_id res chain seq x y z
N MET A 1 -6.58 35.28 -42.13
CA MET A 1 -5.91 34.14 -41.48
C MET A 1 -6.85 33.58 -40.43
N SER A 2 -7.18 32.29 -40.52
CA SER A 2 -8.26 31.67 -39.74
C SER A 2 -7.76 31.34 -38.33
N LYS A 3 -8.56 31.58 -37.29
CA LYS A 3 -8.29 31.25 -35.87
C LYS A 3 -7.86 29.77 -35.66
N ARG A 4 -8.18 28.88 -36.60
CA ARG A 4 -7.77 27.46 -36.58
C ARG A 4 -6.29 27.19 -36.93
N ALA A 5 -5.64 28.09 -37.65
CA ALA A 5 -4.22 27.95 -38.00
C ALA A 5 -3.31 28.35 -36.81
N VAL A 6 -3.69 29.42 -36.09
CA VAL A 6 -2.94 29.93 -34.94
C VAL A 6 -2.97 28.94 -33.75
N THR A 7 -4.09 28.23 -33.55
CA THR A 7 -4.21 27.22 -32.47
C THR A 7 -3.35 25.99 -32.75
N LYS A 8 -3.20 25.56 -34.01
CA LYS A 8 -2.38 24.42 -34.37
C LYS A 8 -0.87 24.70 -34.28
N GLU A 9 -0.42 25.89 -34.62
CA GLU A 9 0.96 26.30 -34.44
C GLU A 9 1.32 26.40 -32.95
N TYR A 10 0.43 26.94 -32.13
CA TYR A 10 0.64 27.00 -30.66
C TYR A 10 0.66 25.64 -29.99
N GLU A 11 -0.17 24.70 -30.45
CA GLU A 11 -0.16 23.30 -29.95
C GLU A 11 1.09 22.53 -30.44
N GLN A 12 1.61 22.82 -31.62
CA GLN A 12 2.84 22.21 -32.12
C GLN A 12 4.10 22.74 -31.41
N GLU A 13 4.21 24.05 -31.18
CA GLU A 13 5.30 24.64 -30.38
C GLU A 13 5.32 24.10 -28.93
N GLN A 14 4.16 23.93 -28.27
CA GLN A 14 4.08 23.35 -26.94
C GLN A 14 4.51 21.88 -26.91
N VAL A 15 4.22 21.09 -27.96
CA VAL A 15 4.60 19.69 -28.07
C VAL A 15 6.09 19.54 -28.40
N GLU A 16 6.66 20.44 -29.18
CA GLU A 16 8.09 20.46 -29.48
C GLU A 16 8.92 20.87 -28.24
N ASP A 17 8.47 21.90 -27.50
CA ASP A 17 9.10 22.34 -26.24
C ASP A 17 9.03 21.23 -25.14
N MET A 18 7.91 20.50 -25.05
CA MET A 18 7.79 19.35 -24.17
C MET A 18 8.67 18.15 -24.58
N ASN A 19 8.97 18.00 -25.87
CA ASN A 19 9.84 16.94 -26.36
C ASN A 19 11.33 17.28 -26.23
N GLU A 20 11.73 18.55 -26.36
CA GLU A 20 13.10 18.99 -26.07
C GLU A 20 13.43 18.89 -24.59
N GLN A 21 12.50 19.25 -23.69
CA GLN A 21 12.68 19.06 -22.25
C GLN A 21 12.75 17.58 -21.81
N LYS A 22 12.08 16.66 -22.54
CA LYS A 22 12.17 15.22 -22.27
C LYS A 22 13.54 14.60 -22.56
N ASN A 23 14.31 15.17 -23.47
CA ASN A 23 15.62 14.65 -23.84
C ASN A 23 16.74 15.00 -22.86
N ASP A 24 16.55 16.03 -22.01
CA ASP A 24 17.52 16.45 -21.00
C ASP A 24 17.29 15.79 -19.62
N LEU A 25 16.11 15.23 -19.39
CA LEU A 25 15.75 14.57 -18.13
C LEU A 25 16.25 13.14 -17.99
N SER A 26 16.77 12.52 -19.06
CA SER A 26 17.21 11.12 -19.05
C SER A 26 18.60 10.90 -18.45
N SER A 27 19.35 11.96 -18.15
CA SER A 27 20.73 11.90 -17.67
C SER A 27 20.96 12.37 -16.24
N LEU A 28 19.93 12.94 -15.57
CA LEU A 28 20.03 13.39 -14.18
C LEU A 28 19.22 12.45 -13.28
N PRO A 29 19.74 12.10 -12.08
CA PRO A 29 18.91 11.42 -11.07
C PRO A 29 17.70 12.31 -10.80
N LEU A 30 16.50 11.79 -11.08
CA LEU A 30 15.21 12.52 -10.90
C LEU A 30 15.10 13.16 -9.52
N GLU A 31 15.72 12.55 -8.51
CA GLU A 31 15.74 12.98 -7.11
C GLU A 31 16.46 14.34 -6.91
N GLU A 32 17.50 14.66 -7.66
CA GLU A 32 18.29 15.91 -7.45
C GLU A 32 17.65 17.15 -8.08
N VAL A 33 16.85 16.98 -9.12
CA VAL A 33 16.35 18.12 -9.93
C VAL A 33 14.98 18.63 -9.45
N PHE A 34 14.13 17.75 -8.89
CA PHE A 34 12.74 18.07 -8.60
C PHE A 34 12.41 18.27 -7.12
N ASP A 35 13.25 17.86 -6.18
CA ASP A 35 12.87 17.78 -4.78
C ASP A 35 13.10 19.08 -3.99
N LYS A 36 14.01 19.95 -4.42
CA LYS A 36 14.37 21.18 -3.67
C LYS A 36 13.21 22.19 -3.57
N ASP A 37 12.37 22.26 -4.62
CA ASP A 37 11.27 23.20 -4.70
C ASP A 37 9.94 22.61 -4.20
N LEU A 38 9.96 21.38 -3.67
CA LEU A 38 8.77 20.69 -3.14
C LEU A 38 8.77 20.55 -1.61
N GLN A 39 9.91 20.82 -0.96
CA GLN A 39 10.05 20.58 0.46
C GLN A 39 9.30 21.63 1.29
N GLU A 40 8.39 21.18 2.15
CA GLU A 40 7.75 21.98 3.18
C GLU A 40 8.51 21.85 4.50
N ASN A 41 8.69 22.95 5.22
CA ASN A 41 9.35 22.95 6.54
C ASN A 41 8.31 23.16 7.64
N ILE A 42 8.28 22.27 8.63
CA ILE A 42 7.42 22.45 9.81
C ILE A 42 7.98 23.58 10.66
N VAL A 43 7.21 24.65 10.81
CA VAL A 43 7.58 25.84 11.62
C VAL A 43 6.77 25.94 12.92
N GLY A 44 5.75 25.08 13.09
CA GLY A 44 4.97 24.97 14.32
C GLY A 44 4.05 23.76 14.30
N SER A 45 3.68 23.28 15.47
CA SER A 45 2.71 22.19 15.62
C SER A 45 1.83 22.39 16.84
N GLU A 46 0.59 21.95 16.73
CA GLU A 46 -0.41 21.93 17.80
C GLU A 46 -1.10 20.59 17.79
N ARG A 47 -1.09 19.85 18.91
CA ARG A 47 -1.86 18.62 19.04
C ARG A 47 -3.31 18.97 19.34
N LEU A 48 -4.23 18.60 18.43
CA LEU A 48 -5.66 18.87 18.55
C LEU A 48 -6.39 17.75 19.29
N TYR A 49 -5.94 16.52 19.14
CA TYR A 49 -6.52 15.34 19.76
C TYR A 49 -5.45 14.29 20.04
N HIS A 50 -5.56 13.61 21.17
CA HIS A 50 -4.77 12.45 21.54
C HIS A 50 -5.70 11.30 21.88
N GLY A 51 -5.66 10.25 21.05
CA GLY A 51 -6.49 9.06 21.21
C GLY A 51 -5.65 7.80 21.47
N ARG A 52 -6.36 6.69 21.63
CA ARG A 52 -5.71 5.39 21.82
C ARG A 52 -5.03 4.87 20.54
N ILE A 53 -5.54 5.26 19.36
CA ILE A 53 -5.11 4.72 18.07
C ILE A 53 -4.32 5.76 17.28
N LEU A 54 -4.72 7.01 17.37
CA LEU A 54 -4.17 8.08 16.56
C LEU A 54 -4.07 9.40 17.33
N ASP A 55 -3.18 10.26 16.89
CA ASP A 55 -3.11 11.65 17.27
C ASP A 55 -3.48 12.53 16.07
N LEU A 56 -4.24 13.60 16.30
CA LEU A 56 -4.50 14.63 15.31
C LEU A 56 -3.66 15.87 15.64
N GLU A 57 -2.84 16.30 14.69
CA GLU A 57 -2.02 17.48 14.78
C GLU A 57 -2.39 18.52 13.74
N ARG A 58 -2.30 19.77 14.11
CA ARG A 58 -2.27 20.91 13.19
C ARG A 58 -0.86 21.40 13.05
N LEU A 59 -0.29 21.32 11.85
CA LEU A 59 1.04 21.80 11.55
C LEU A 59 0.96 23.16 10.85
N GLN A 60 1.88 24.05 11.19
CA GLN A 60 2.20 25.21 10.39
C GLN A 60 3.43 24.84 9.55
N VAL A 61 3.31 24.95 8.23
CA VAL A 61 4.40 24.61 7.31
C VAL A 61 4.75 25.83 6.46
N SER A 62 6.04 26.07 6.29
CA SER A 62 6.54 27.05 5.31
C SER A 62 6.72 26.36 3.98
N LEU A 63 6.03 26.85 2.96
CA LEU A 63 6.16 26.40 1.58
C LEU A 63 7.48 26.86 0.96
N PRO A 64 7.89 26.34 -0.20
CA PRO A 64 9.10 26.75 -0.91
C PRO A 64 9.15 28.25 -1.24
N ASP A 65 8.01 28.88 -1.47
CA ASP A 65 7.87 30.33 -1.71
C ASP A 65 7.88 31.19 -0.42
N GLY A 66 8.03 30.55 0.75
CA GLY A 66 8.03 31.20 2.05
C GLY A 66 6.64 31.46 2.65
N VAL A 67 5.57 31.15 1.95
CA VAL A 67 4.22 31.29 2.49
C VAL A 67 3.97 30.23 3.56
N VAL A 68 3.38 30.62 4.69
CA VAL A 68 3.02 29.70 5.76
C VAL A 68 1.60 29.19 5.54
N GLN A 69 1.42 27.87 5.55
CA GLN A 69 0.16 27.19 5.39
C GLN A 69 -0.10 26.21 6.54
N THR A 70 -1.35 25.81 6.69
CA THR A 70 -1.77 24.82 7.68
C THR A 70 -1.91 23.44 7.05
N ARG A 71 -1.47 22.40 7.77
CA ARG A 71 -1.74 20.98 7.46
C ARG A 71 -2.39 20.32 8.66
N GLU A 72 -3.40 19.50 8.42
CA GLU A 72 -3.99 18.62 9.43
C GLU A 72 -3.48 17.20 9.19
N VAL A 73 -2.81 16.62 10.20
CA VAL A 73 -2.11 15.36 10.06
C VAL A 73 -2.52 14.41 11.16
N VAL A 74 -2.95 13.22 10.75
CA VAL A 74 -3.18 12.08 11.63
C VAL A 74 -1.85 11.34 11.80
N ARG A 75 -1.31 11.30 13.03
CA ARG A 75 -0.15 10.47 13.38
C ARG A 75 -0.62 9.06 13.73
N HIS A 76 0.00 8.07 13.11
CA HIS A 76 -0.29 6.66 13.28
C HIS A 76 1.01 5.86 13.37
N HIS A 77 1.03 4.80 14.21
CA HIS A 77 2.23 3.96 14.40
C HIS A 77 2.55 3.05 13.20
N GLY A 78 1.63 2.95 12.25
CA GLY A 78 1.72 2.02 11.12
C GLY A 78 1.12 0.67 11.44
N GLY A 79 1.31 -0.27 10.52
CA GLY A 79 0.78 -1.63 10.63
C GLY A 79 1.47 -2.60 9.70
N ALA A 80 1.09 -3.87 9.82
CA ALA A 80 1.48 -4.93 8.91
C ALA A 80 0.25 -5.62 8.33
N ALA A 81 0.32 -6.03 7.07
CA ALA A 81 -0.75 -6.75 6.39
C ALA A 81 -0.17 -7.96 5.64
N ILE A 82 -0.90 -9.05 5.63
CA ILE A 82 -0.40 -10.36 5.26
C ILE A 82 -1.25 -10.96 4.14
N LEU A 83 -0.65 -11.19 2.97
CA LEU A 83 -1.22 -12.07 1.98
C LEU A 83 -0.76 -13.49 2.30
N ALA A 84 -1.63 -14.27 2.93
CA ALA A 84 -1.34 -15.65 3.30
C ALA A 84 -1.87 -16.59 2.20
N LEU A 85 -0.95 -17.30 1.53
CA LEU A 85 -1.22 -18.19 0.40
C LEU A 85 -0.92 -19.63 0.80
N ASN A 86 -1.92 -20.51 0.71
CA ASN A 86 -1.76 -21.93 1.01
C ASN A 86 -1.24 -22.74 -0.21
N ALA A 87 -0.94 -24.02 0.00
CA ALA A 87 -0.43 -24.91 -1.04
C ALA A 87 -1.47 -25.21 -2.14
N GLU A 88 -2.76 -25.08 -1.83
CA GLU A 88 -3.88 -25.28 -2.74
C GLU A 88 -4.13 -24.08 -3.66
N GLY A 89 -3.37 -22.99 -3.48
CA GLY A 89 -3.50 -21.74 -4.23
C GLY A 89 -4.68 -20.89 -3.78
N GLU A 90 -5.07 -21.00 -2.51
CA GLU A 90 -6.10 -20.18 -1.89
C GLU A 90 -5.45 -19.12 -0.97
N VAL A 91 -6.04 -17.93 -0.92
CA VAL A 91 -5.66 -16.86 0.01
C VAL A 91 -6.58 -16.84 1.22
N LEU A 92 -6.02 -16.53 2.39
CA LEU A 92 -6.77 -16.21 3.59
C LEU A 92 -7.22 -14.75 3.52
N LEU A 93 -8.51 -14.54 3.69
CA LEU A 93 -9.15 -13.24 3.73
C LEU A 93 -10.00 -13.11 5.00
N VAL A 94 -10.23 -11.89 5.42
CA VAL A 94 -11.11 -11.57 6.54
C VAL A 94 -12.25 -10.65 6.08
N ARG A 95 -13.41 -10.79 6.71
CA ARG A 95 -14.52 -9.84 6.58
C ARG A 95 -14.71 -9.15 7.91
N GLN A 96 -14.59 -7.83 7.91
CA GLN A 96 -14.67 -7.02 9.11
C GLN A 96 -15.48 -5.74 8.84
N PHE A 97 -16.30 -5.34 9.81
CA PHE A 97 -17.00 -4.06 9.75
C PHE A 97 -16.02 -2.92 10.03
N ARG A 98 -15.97 -1.97 9.12
CA ARG A 98 -15.13 -0.76 9.23
C ARG A 98 -16.02 0.45 9.54
N ALA A 99 -16.01 0.90 10.78
CA ALA A 99 -16.86 2.00 11.24
C ALA A 99 -16.65 3.30 10.44
N ALA A 100 -15.44 3.55 9.92
CA ALA A 100 -15.14 4.73 9.13
C ALA A 100 -15.86 4.76 7.78
N THR A 101 -16.11 3.59 7.17
CA THR A 101 -16.83 3.48 5.89
C THR A 101 -18.31 3.10 6.10
N GLY A 102 -18.65 2.58 7.28
CA GLY A 102 -19.98 2.04 7.57
C GLY A 102 -20.28 0.71 6.89
N GLU A 103 -19.26 0.00 6.39
CA GLU A 103 -19.41 -1.19 5.57
C GLU A 103 -18.61 -2.38 6.11
N ILE A 104 -19.01 -3.60 5.71
CA ILE A 104 -18.22 -4.81 5.91
C ILE A 104 -17.29 -4.97 4.72
N LEU A 105 -16.00 -4.81 4.94
CA LEU A 105 -14.99 -4.95 3.90
C LEU A 105 -14.42 -6.38 3.87
N CYS A 106 -13.92 -6.76 2.69
CA CYS A 106 -13.13 -7.96 2.47
C CYS A 106 -11.67 -7.55 2.35
N GLU A 107 -10.84 -8.03 3.25
CA GLU A 107 -9.45 -7.60 3.41
C GLU A 107 -8.51 -8.79 3.60
N ILE A 108 -7.23 -8.60 3.38
CA ILE A 108 -6.20 -9.50 3.90
C ILE A 108 -6.03 -9.25 5.40
N PRO A 109 -5.62 -10.25 6.21
CA PRO A 109 -5.29 -10.08 7.62
C PRO A 109 -4.32 -8.93 7.84
N ALA A 110 -4.58 -8.07 8.84
CA ALA A 110 -3.77 -6.90 9.09
C ALA A 110 -4.00 -6.29 10.47
N GLY A 111 -2.93 -5.85 11.12
CA GLY A 111 -3.05 -5.12 12.37
C GLY A 111 -2.01 -4.03 12.55
N LYS A 112 -2.14 -3.34 13.67
CA LYS A 112 -1.30 -2.19 14.03
C LYS A 112 -0.01 -2.66 14.68
N LEU A 113 1.07 -1.93 14.41
CA LEU A 113 2.31 -2.08 15.16
C LEU A 113 2.11 -1.65 16.61
N GLU A 114 2.56 -2.47 17.54
CA GLU A 114 2.80 -2.07 18.92
C GLU A 114 4.04 -1.14 18.98
N PRO A 115 4.20 -0.35 20.06
CA PRO A 115 5.39 0.47 20.22
C PRO A 115 6.68 -0.36 20.09
N GLU A 116 7.57 0.06 19.19
CA GLU A 116 8.85 -0.60 18.89
C GLU A 116 8.76 -2.03 18.33
N GLU A 117 7.59 -2.48 17.93
CA GLU A 117 7.39 -3.80 17.34
C GLU A 117 7.99 -3.86 15.91
N ASP A 118 8.75 -4.93 15.64
CA ASP A 118 9.21 -5.21 14.28
C ASP A 118 8.02 -5.55 13.36
N PRO A 119 7.92 -4.97 12.15
CA PRO A 119 6.77 -5.21 11.25
C PRO A 119 6.56 -6.67 10.86
N LEU A 120 7.60 -7.50 10.79
CA LEU A 120 7.45 -8.93 10.52
C LEU A 120 6.88 -9.67 11.73
N ILE A 121 7.28 -9.31 12.93
CA ILE A 121 6.72 -9.87 14.17
C ILE A 121 5.24 -9.52 14.28
N CYS A 122 4.86 -8.26 14.03
CA CYS A 122 3.46 -7.84 13.94
C CYS A 122 2.70 -8.70 12.91
N ALA A 123 3.23 -8.86 11.70
CA ALA A 123 2.59 -9.69 10.67
C ALA A 123 2.37 -11.14 11.11
N GLN A 124 3.33 -11.72 11.83
CA GLN A 124 3.22 -13.10 12.36
C GLN A 124 2.15 -13.21 13.45
N ARG A 125 2.11 -12.24 14.36
CA ARG A 125 1.12 -12.16 15.43
C ARG A 125 -0.29 -11.99 14.85
N GLU A 126 -0.52 -11.03 13.99
CA GLU A 126 -1.82 -10.72 13.39
C GLU A 126 -2.35 -11.87 12.53
N LEU A 127 -1.50 -12.54 11.75
CA LEU A 127 -1.91 -13.73 11.00
C LEU A 127 -2.46 -14.81 11.94
N ALA A 128 -1.77 -15.06 13.06
CA ALA A 128 -2.19 -16.07 14.03
C ALA A 128 -3.47 -15.66 14.76
N GLU A 129 -3.56 -14.40 15.23
CA GLU A 129 -4.68 -13.87 16.00
C GLU A 129 -5.96 -13.84 15.17
N GLU A 130 -5.92 -13.26 13.97
CA GLU A 130 -7.09 -13.08 13.12
C GLU A 130 -7.55 -14.35 12.38
N THR A 131 -6.62 -15.26 12.06
CA THR A 131 -6.95 -16.41 11.20
C THR A 131 -6.70 -17.78 11.84
N GLY A 132 -5.94 -17.84 12.91
CA GLY A 132 -5.48 -19.10 13.48
C GLY A 132 -4.44 -19.81 12.63
N TYR A 133 -3.75 -19.14 11.71
CA TYR A 133 -2.71 -19.73 10.89
C TYR A 133 -1.33 -19.19 11.23
N HIS A 134 -0.32 -20.05 11.09
CA HIS A 134 1.09 -19.68 11.14
C HIS A 134 1.72 -19.96 9.78
N ALA A 135 2.78 -19.23 9.43
CA ALA A 135 3.53 -19.45 8.20
C ALA A 135 5.01 -19.68 8.49
N LYS A 136 5.65 -20.55 7.70
CA LYS A 136 7.10 -20.80 7.81
C LYS A 136 7.91 -19.93 6.87
N LYS A 137 7.33 -19.50 5.74
CA LYS A 137 8.02 -18.73 4.72
C LYS A 137 7.40 -17.36 4.59
N TRP A 138 8.24 -16.33 4.71
CA TRP A 138 7.86 -14.93 4.68
C TRP A 138 8.67 -14.18 3.63
N GLN A 139 8.00 -13.37 2.85
CA GLN A 139 8.62 -12.47 1.89
C GLN A 139 8.02 -11.08 2.04
N LYS A 140 8.84 -10.07 2.30
CA LYS A 140 8.39 -8.68 2.25
C LYS A 140 8.00 -8.34 0.81
N LEU A 141 6.79 -7.85 0.62
CA LEU A 141 6.28 -7.35 -0.66
C LEU A 141 6.70 -5.89 -0.85
N SER A 142 6.18 -5.03 0.00
CA SER A 142 6.48 -3.59 -0.03
C SER A 142 6.14 -2.93 1.31
N ALA A 143 6.36 -1.62 1.37
CA ALA A 143 5.73 -0.74 2.33
C ALA A 143 4.98 0.35 1.55
N MET A 144 3.80 0.77 2.05
CA MET A 144 2.94 1.73 1.37
C MET A 144 2.32 2.72 2.34
N PHE A 145 2.08 3.92 1.86
CA PHE A 145 1.25 4.91 2.54
C PHE A 145 -0.17 4.82 1.97
N PRO A 146 -1.20 4.46 2.77
CA PRO A 146 -2.57 4.33 2.26
C PRO A 146 -3.20 5.69 1.91
N SER A 147 -2.84 6.75 2.63
CA SER A 147 -3.39 8.09 2.44
C SER A 147 -2.41 9.20 2.83
N PRO A 148 -1.28 9.36 2.11
CA PRO A 148 -0.18 10.25 2.51
C PRO A 148 -0.56 11.73 2.57
N GLY A 149 -1.71 12.10 2.02
CA GLY A 149 -2.19 13.48 2.05
C GLY A 149 -2.56 14.00 3.44
N TYR A 150 -2.88 13.11 4.39
CA TYR A 150 -3.28 13.51 5.74
C TYR A 150 -2.87 12.54 6.85
N THR A 151 -2.36 11.36 6.57
CA THR A 151 -1.92 10.41 7.60
C THR A 151 -0.47 9.99 7.41
N SER A 152 0.24 9.79 8.53
CA SER A 152 1.58 9.23 8.55
C SER A 152 1.60 7.70 8.57
N GLU A 153 0.45 7.04 8.42
CA GLU A 153 0.36 5.58 8.45
C GLU A 153 1.25 4.95 7.37
N LEU A 154 2.14 4.06 7.78
CA LEU A 154 2.94 3.22 6.90
C LEU A 154 2.53 1.76 7.11
N LEU A 155 2.09 1.09 6.06
CA LEU A 155 1.72 -0.32 6.08
C LEU A 155 2.81 -1.18 5.44
N HIS A 156 3.27 -2.20 6.16
CA HIS A 156 4.22 -3.19 5.68
C HIS A 156 3.48 -4.41 5.15
N LEU A 157 3.67 -4.74 3.87
CA LEU A 157 2.99 -5.85 3.21
C LEU A 157 3.92 -7.06 3.13
N TYR A 158 3.39 -8.22 3.50
CA TYR A 158 4.10 -9.50 3.47
C TYR A 158 3.31 -10.57 2.73
N LEU A 159 4.04 -11.43 2.00
CA LEU A 159 3.55 -12.72 1.51
C LEU A 159 3.96 -13.79 2.53
N ALA A 160 2.99 -14.55 3.00
CA ALA A 160 3.16 -15.69 3.89
C ALA A 160 2.79 -16.98 3.15
N GLU A 161 3.70 -17.93 3.12
CA GLU A 161 3.56 -19.24 2.47
C GLU A 161 3.90 -20.37 3.48
N GLU A 162 3.64 -21.61 3.11
CA GLU A 162 3.83 -22.79 3.98
C GLU A 162 3.01 -22.68 5.28
N LEU A 163 1.71 -22.47 5.10
CA LEU A 163 0.77 -22.27 6.18
C LEU A 163 0.52 -23.54 6.97
N SER A 164 0.41 -23.41 8.30
CA SER A 164 -0.02 -24.46 9.21
C SER A 164 -1.13 -23.96 10.11
N PRO A 165 -2.17 -24.77 10.38
CA PRO A 165 -3.28 -24.37 11.23
C PRO A 165 -2.86 -24.26 12.70
N GLY A 166 -3.46 -23.35 13.43
CA GLY A 166 -3.42 -23.14 14.86
C GLY A 166 -4.79 -22.72 15.37
N GLU A 167 -4.83 -22.03 16.50
CA GLU A 167 -6.06 -21.49 17.08
C GLU A 167 -6.17 -19.99 16.80
N GLN A 168 -7.37 -19.54 16.47
CA GLN A 168 -7.70 -18.11 16.31
C GLN A 168 -7.93 -17.48 17.69
N HIS A 169 -7.34 -16.32 17.93
CA HIS A 169 -7.45 -15.57 19.18
C HIS A 169 -7.68 -14.08 18.89
N LEU A 170 -8.93 -13.72 18.62
CA LEU A 170 -9.28 -12.32 18.37
C LEU A 170 -9.15 -11.47 19.62
N ASP A 171 -8.72 -10.25 19.44
CA ASP A 171 -8.68 -9.24 20.50
C ASP A 171 -10.06 -8.92 21.06
N GLN A 172 -10.11 -8.46 22.32
CA GLN A 172 -11.35 -8.10 22.96
C GLN A 172 -12.07 -6.97 22.20
N GLY A 173 -13.27 -7.25 21.71
CA GLY A 173 -14.07 -6.31 20.91
C GLY A 173 -13.77 -6.35 19.42
N GLU A 174 -12.93 -7.26 18.98
CA GLU A 174 -12.72 -7.54 17.58
C GLU A 174 -13.70 -8.61 17.06
N PHE A 175 -14.35 -8.32 15.93
CA PHE A 175 -15.31 -9.21 15.29
C PHE A 175 -14.98 -9.29 13.80
N LEU A 176 -14.49 -10.45 13.36
CA LEU A 176 -14.22 -10.73 11.97
C LEU A 176 -14.47 -12.19 11.64
N HIS A 177 -14.64 -12.48 10.36
CA HIS A 177 -14.73 -13.83 9.83
C HIS A 177 -13.59 -14.10 8.85
N ALA A 178 -12.71 -15.02 9.20
CA ALA A 178 -11.67 -15.50 8.29
C ALA A 178 -12.24 -16.57 7.34
N PHE A 179 -11.85 -16.52 6.07
CA PHE A 179 -12.24 -17.49 5.06
C PHE A 179 -11.16 -17.65 4.00
N ARG A 180 -11.25 -18.69 3.19
CA ARG A 180 -10.34 -18.96 2.08
C ARG A 180 -11.03 -18.71 0.75
N LEU A 181 -10.27 -18.18 -0.20
CA LEU A 181 -10.74 -17.93 -1.57
C LEU A 181 -9.64 -18.34 -2.55
N PRO A 182 -9.92 -19.01 -3.66
CA PRO A 182 -8.93 -19.24 -4.70
C PRO A 182 -8.27 -17.93 -5.15
N PHE A 183 -6.94 -17.92 -5.27
CA PHE A 183 -6.18 -16.70 -5.59
C PHE A 183 -6.65 -16.01 -6.87
N CYS A 184 -6.95 -16.81 -7.91
CA CYS A 184 -7.49 -16.27 -9.16
C CYS A 184 -8.89 -15.63 -9.01
N GLU A 185 -9.70 -16.09 -8.05
CA GLU A 185 -10.99 -15.48 -7.76
C GLU A 185 -10.81 -14.19 -6.93
N ALA A 186 -9.85 -14.16 -6.00
CA ALA A 186 -9.51 -12.95 -5.26
C ALA A 186 -9.04 -11.82 -6.20
N LEU A 187 -8.28 -12.13 -7.24
CA LEU A 187 -7.90 -11.15 -8.27
C LEU A 187 -9.13 -10.59 -9.01
N LYS A 188 -10.10 -11.43 -9.37
CA LYS A 188 -11.35 -10.93 -9.97
C LYS A 188 -12.15 -10.05 -9.00
N TRP A 189 -12.09 -10.34 -7.68
CA TRP A 189 -12.73 -9.51 -6.68
C TRP A 189 -12.06 -8.13 -6.53
N VAL A 190 -10.77 -8.01 -6.87
CA VAL A 190 -10.10 -6.71 -7.03
C VAL A 190 -10.60 -5.99 -8.29
N GLU A 191 -10.68 -6.70 -9.43
CA GLU A 191 -11.13 -6.14 -10.71
C GLU A 191 -12.56 -5.60 -10.67
N ASP A 192 -13.48 -6.33 -10.00
CA ASP A 192 -14.89 -5.97 -9.92
C ASP A 192 -15.27 -5.13 -8.68
N GLY A 193 -14.28 -4.77 -7.85
CA GLY A 193 -14.44 -3.88 -6.69
C GLY A 193 -15.00 -4.53 -5.43
N ARG A 194 -15.18 -5.85 -5.37
CA ARG A 194 -15.54 -6.57 -4.14
C ARG A 194 -14.43 -6.52 -3.09
N ILE A 195 -13.17 -6.46 -3.52
CA ILE A 195 -12.03 -6.10 -2.70
C ILE A 195 -11.63 -4.68 -3.09
N CYS A 196 -12.10 -3.69 -2.34
CA CYS A 196 -11.83 -2.26 -2.55
C CYS A 196 -10.80 -1.69 -1.56
N ASP A 197 -10.33 -2.50 -0.62
CA ASP A 197 -9.28 -2.13 0.32
C ASP A 197 -7.91 -2.10 -0.37
N ALA A 198 -7.24 -0.93 -0.30
CA ALA A 198 -6.02 -0.67 -1.06
C ALA A 198 -4.85 -1.62 -0.73
N LYS A 199 -4.63 -1.92 0.56
CA LYS A 199 -3.56 -2.83 0.99
C LYS A 199 -3.78 -4.25 0.45
N SER A 200 -5.03 -4.72 0.46
CA SER A 200 -5.41 -6.04 -0.03
C SER A 200 -5.26 -6.14 -1.54
N ALA A 201 -5.76 -5.15 -2.27
CA ALA A 201 -5.61 -5.09 -3.72
C ALA A 201 -4.14 -5.06 -4.14
N LEU A 202 -3.31 -4.21 -3.50
CA LEU A 202 -1.89 -4.10 -3.81
C LEU A 202 -1.14 -5.41 -3.52
N ALA A 203 -1.38 -6.04 -2.37
CA ALA A 203 -0.72 -7.30 -2.00
C ALA A 203 -1.08 -8.44 -2.98
N LEU A 204 -2.36 -8.53 -3.38
CA LEU A 204 -2.82 -9.49 -4.39
C LEU A 204 -2.13 -9.28 -5.74
N LEU A 205 -2.07 -8.04 -6.23
CA LEU A 205 -1.43 -7.72 -7.51
C LEU A 205 0.09 -7.96 -7.47
N GLN A 206 0.78 -7.55 -6.40
CA GLN A 206 2.22 -7.82 -6.24
C GLN A 206 2.51 -9.33 -6.19
N THR A 207 1.68 -10.10 -5.49
CA THR A 207 1.82 -11.55 -5.44
C THR A 207 1.58 -12.20 -6.81
N ALA A 208 0.60 -11.73 -7.59
CA ALA A 208 0.40 -12.20 -8.95
C ALA A 208 1.65 -12.01 -9.82
N MET A 209 2.30 -10.85 -9.73
CA MET A 209 3.55 -10.58 -10.45
C MET A 209 4.70 -11.51 -10.00
N ILE A 210 4.79 -11.82 -8.71
CA ILE A 210 5.79 -12.75 -8.17
C ILE A 210 5.54 -14.18 -8.68
N LEU A 211 4.29 -14.66 -8.62
CA LEU A 211 3.93 -15.99 -9.07
C LEU A 211 4.15 -16.17 -10.58
N GLN A 212 3.84 -15.15 -11.38
CA GLN A 212 4.14 -15.15 -12.81
C GLN A 212 5.65 -15.31 -13.07
N LYS A 213 6.48 -14.51 -12.38
CA LYS A 213 7.95 -14.61 -12.52
C LYS A 213 8.48 -15.98 -12.11
N ARG A 214 7.96 -16.58 -11.02
CA ARG A 214 8.33 -17.94 -10.58
C ARG A 214 8.04 -18.96 -11.67
N GLN A 215 6.86 -18.91 -12.31
CA GLN A 215 6.47 -19.80 -13.40
C GLN A 215 7.35 -19.63 -14.66
N GLU A 216 7.74 -18.42 -14.99
CA GLU A 216 8.62 -18.14 -16.13
C GLU A 216 10.02 -18.73 -15.91
N VAL A 217 10.57 -18.61 -14.71
CA VAL A 217 11.86 -19.21 -14.32
C VAL A 217 11.81 -20.73 -14.42
N GLU A 218 10.78 -21.38 -13.89
CA GLU A 218 10.58 -22.81 -13.96
C GLU A 218 10.51 -23.32 -15.41
N LYS A 219 9.71 -22.66 -16.26
CA LYS A 219 9.59 -22.98 -17.69
C LYS A 219 10.95 -22.87 -18.42
N ASN A 220 11.73 -21.84 -18.10
CA ASN A 220 13.05 -21.65 -18.72
C ASN A 220 14.04 -22.71 -18.24
N THR A 221 14.04 -23.06 -16.97
CA THR A 221 14.89 -24.14 -16.42
C THR A 221 14.58 -25.48 -17.09
N MET A 222 13.30 -25.83 -17.25
CA MET A 222 12.91 -27.07 -17.92
C MET A 222 13.29 -27.11 -19.41
N ARG A 223 13.34 -25.96 -20.09
CA ARG A 223 13.80 -25.87 -21.51
C ARG A 223 15.30 -26.10 -21.67
N HIS A 224 16.12 -25.73 -20.68
CA HIS A 224 17.58 -25.92 -20.72
C HIS A 224 18.00 -27.33 -20.28
N MET A 225 17.12 -28.12 -19.69
CA MET A 225 17.37 -29.52 -19.28
C MET A 225 16.96 -30.55 -20.35
N LYS A 226 16.40 -30.12 -21.46
CA LYS A 226 16.05 -30.94 -22.64
C LYS A 226 17.06 -30.69 -23.77
#